data_7114413ba0f8f1fa700a8c8448f69978
#
_entry.id   7114413ba0f8f1fa700a8c8448f69978
#
_cell.length_a   1.000
_cell.length_b   1.000
_cell.length_c   1.000
_cell.angle_alpha   90.00
_cell.angle_beta   90.00
_cell.angle_gamma   90.00
#
_symmetry.space_group_name_H-M   'P 1'
#
loop_
_entity.id
_entity.type
_entity.pdbx_description
1 polymer ?
#
loop_
_entity_poly.entity_id
_entity_poly.type
_entity_poly.pdbx_seq_one_letter_code
_entity_poly.pdbx_strand_id
1 'polypeptide(L)'
;MEQLIEKLPYKLTNAQLRALSEVRADMRSDYVMQRLIQGDVGSGKTIIAFLAMADTAHNGCQSAIMAPTEVLARQHYESFQSMCEIFGLDFPVILITGSMTAKQKKLAYQEILDHPDALIIGTHALIQEKVIYQNLALVITDEQHRFGVKQREIFSEKGTKPHILVMSATPIPRTLAIILYGDLDISVVDEVPAKRLPIKNCVVDTRYRPKAYQFIEKEVAAGHQAYVICPLVEESENMEAENVTD
;
A
#
# COMPACT_ATOMS: atom_id res chain seq x y z
N MET A 1 -5.13 18.41 9.44
CA MET A 1 -4.36 17.19 9.74
C MET A 1 -4.41 16.81 11.22
N GLU A 2 -4.07 17.67 12.16
CA GLU A 2 -4.17 17.36 13.61
C GLU A 2 -5.56 16.89 14.01
N GLN A 3 -6.60 17.58 13.55
CA GLN A 3 -7.99 17.17 13.77
C GLN A 3 -8.33 15.79 13.17
N LEU A 4 -7.69 15.37 12.08
CA LEU A 4 -7.87 14.04 11.52
C LEU A 4 -7.21 12.98 12.40
N ILE A 5 -6.01 13.26 12.90
CA ILE A 5 -5.28 12.35 13.80
C ILE A 5 -6.06 12.17 15.12
N GLU A 6 -6.68 13.22 15.66
CA GLU A 6 -7.50 13.16 16.86
C GLU A 6 -8.78 12.32 16.70
N LYS A 7 -9.34 12.27 15.49
CA LYS A 7 -10.52 11.46 15.16
C LYS A 7 -10.23 9.97 14.94
N LEU A 8 -8.96 9.57 14.88
CA LEU A 8 -8.60 8.16 14.72
C LEU A 8 -9.11 7.34 15.92
N PRO A 9 -9.68 6.14 15.71
CA PRO A 9 -10.14 5.26 16.79
C PRO A 9 -9.00 4.64 17.62
N TYR A 10 -7.75 4.98 17.27
CA TYR A 10 -6.50 4.56 17.92
C TYR A 10 -5.47 5.67 17.84
N LYS A 11 -4.51 5.63 18.76
CA LYS A 11 -3.37 6.57 18.73
C LYS A 11 -2.30 6.06 17.77
N LEU A 12 -1.78 6.97 16.94
CA LEU A 12 -0.59 6.69 16.15
C LEU A 12 0.61 6.48 17.06
N THR A 13 1.52 5.58 16.67
CA THR A 13 2.80 5.40 17.36
C THR A 13 3.71 6.61 17.11
N ASN A 14 4.75 6.76 17.95
CA ASN A 14 5.70 7.85 17.75
C ASN A 14 6.44 7.71 16.41
N ALA A 15 6.74 6.48 15.98
CA ALA A 15 7.36 6.21 14.69
C ALA A 15 6.46 6.62 13.51
N GLN A 16 5.14 6.36 13.61
CA GLN A 16 4.18 6.79 12.59
C GLN A 16 4.07 8.32 12.53
N LEU A 17 3.99 8.99 13.69
CA LEU A 17 3.94 10.45 13.78
C LEU A 17 5.21 11.10 13.21
N ARG A 18 6.38 10.54 13.53
CA ARG A 18 7.66 10.98 12.99
C ARG A 18 7.70 10.85 11.48
N ALA A 19 7.38 9.67 10.93
CA ALA A 19 7.36 9.43 9.49
C ALA A 19 6.38 10.35 8.77
N LEU A 20 5.18 10.55 9.31
CA LEU A 20 4.20 11.49 8.75
C LEU A 20 4.71 12.95 8.77
N SER A 21 5.40 13.35 9.84
CA SER A 21 5.99 14.69 9.95
C SER A 21 7.08 14.90 8.91
N GLU A 22 7.93 13.90 8.68
CA GLU A 22 8.99 13.92 7.66
C GLU A 22 8.41 14.01 6.25
N VAL A 23 7.38 13.20 5.92
CA VAL A 23 6.66 13.27 4.63
C VAL A 23 6.09 14.66 4.41
N ARG A 24 5.43 15.25 5.42
CA ARG A 24 4.83 16.58 5.31
C ARG A 24 5.87 17.70 5.19
N ALA A 25 7.01 17.56 5.86
CA ALA A 25 8.11 18.53 5.73
C ALA A 25 8.65 18.54 4.29
N ASP A 26 8.86 17.35 3.71
CA ASP A 26 9.30 17.23 2.32
C ASP A 26 8.27 17.79 1.32
N MET A 27 6.99 17.44 1.49
CA MET A 27 5.91 17.91 0.61
C MET A 27 5.73 19.43 0.63
N ARG A 28 6.23 20.10 1.67
CA ARG A 28 6.21 21.58 1.82
C ARG A 28 7.51 22.25 1.42
N SER A 29 8.52 21.47 1.09
CA SER A 29 9.82 21.99 0.65
C SER A 29 9.78 22.44 -0.81
N ASP A 30 10.81 23.18 -1.24
CA ASP A 30 10.99 23.59 -2.62
C ASP A 30 11.45 22.44 -3.55
N TYR A 31 11.65 21.25 -3.00
CA TYR A 31 12.13 20.06 -3.71
C TYR A 31 11.05 19.00 -3.82
N VAL A 32 11.10 18.22 -4.90
CA VAL A 32 10.24 17.06 -5.07
C VAL A 32 10.64 15.98 -4.08
N MET A 33 9.74 15.62 -3.17
CA MET A 33 9.95 14.53 -2.23
C MET A 33 10.22 13.22 -2.99
N GLN A 34 11.26 12.51 -2.57
CA GLN A 34 11.51 11.12 -2.93
C GLN A 34 11.84 10.36 -1.64
N ARG A 35 10.83 9.70 -1.06
CA ARG A 35 10.95 9.08 0.27
C ARG A 35 10.50 7.63 0.29
N LEU A 36 11.23 6.81 1.03
CA LEU A 36 10.87 5.42 1.34
C LEU A 36 10.37 5.34 2.80
N ILE A 37 9.14 4.88 3.00
CA ILE A 37 8.66 4.43 4.31
C ILE A 37 8.90 2.94 4.44
N GLN A 38 9.74 2.58 5.37
CA GLN A 38 10.08 1.20 5.69
C GLN A 38 9.49 0.80 7.04
N GLY A 39 8.83 -0.36 7.10
CA GLY A 39 8.27 -0.88 8.35
C GLY A 39 7.66 -2.25 8.13
N ASP A 40 7.60 -3.08 9.14
CA ASP A 40 7.05 -4.43 9.08
C ASP A 40 5.58 -4.46 8.62
N VAL A 41 5.10 -5.62 8.19
CA VAL A 41 3.67 -5.82 7.89
C VAL A 41 2.85 -5.50 9.15
N GLY A 42 1.81 -4.65 8.98
CA GLY A 42 0.98 -4.21 10.10
C GLY A 42 1.59 -3.11 10.98
N SER A 43 2.73 -2.50 10.60
CA SER A 43 3.26 -1.30 11.27
C SER A 43 2.43 -0.03 11.05
N GLY A 44 1.42 -0.10 10.16
CA GLY A 44 0.53 1.00 9.86
C GLY A 44 1.03 1.97 8.80
N LYS A 45 1.81 1.52 7.81
CA LYS A 45 2.22 2.35 6.66
C LYS A 45 1.01 2.90 5.89
N THR A 46 -0.05 2.12 5.77
CA THR A 46 -1.28 2.50 5.05
C THR A 46 -1.96 3.74 5.63
N ILE A 47 -1.96 3.91 6.95
CA ILE A 47 -2.53 5.12 7.55
C ILE A 47 -1.70 6.37 7.25
N ILE A 48 -0.36 6.23 7.19
CA ILE A 48 0.53 7.33 6.79
C ILE A 48 0.25 7.72 5.34
N ALA A 49 0.10 6.73 4.45
CA ALA A 49 -0.28 6.95 3.06
C ALA A 49 -1.61 7.70 2.93
N PHE A 50 -2.66 7.22 3.62
CA PHE A 50 -3.96 7.86 3.63
C PHE A 50 -3.90 9.32 4.10
N LEU A 51 -3.21 9.57 5.22
CA LEU A 51 -3.08 10.91 5.77
C LEU A 51 -2.30 11.86 4.83
N ALA A 52 -1.26 11.36 4.15
CA ALA A 52 -0.54 12.13 3.14
C ALA A 52 -1.42 12.45 1.92
N MET A 53 -2.21 11.47 1.45
CA MET A 53 -3.17 11.67 0.35
C MET A 53 -4.28 12.66 0.74
N ALA A 54 -4.82 12.57 1.95
CA ALA A 54 -5.83 13.49 2.46
C ALA A 54 -5.28 14.92 2.61
N ASP A 55 -4.01 15.08 3.03
CA ASP A 55 -3.33 16.40 3.07
C ASP A 55 -3.17 16.99 1.66
N THR A 56 -2.86 16.15 0.67
CA THR A 56 -2.78 16.52 -0.75
C THR A 56 -4.14 16.96 -1.29
N ALA A 57 -5.19 16.18 -1.04
CA ALA A 57 -6.56 16.47 -1.47
C ALA A 57 -7.09 17.77 -0.83
N HIS A 58 -6.79 17.99 0.44
CA HIS A 58 -7.16 19.24 1.13
C HIS A 58 -6.54 20.48 0.52
N ASN A 59 -5.42 20.34 -0.17
CA ASN A 59 -4.79 21.40 -0.95
C ASN A 59 -5.27 21.47 -2.42
N GLY A 60 -6.35 20.76 -2.76
CA GLY A 60 -6.93 20.78 -4.11
C GLY A 60 -6.11 20.04 -5.15
N CYS A 61 -5.30 19.04 -4.72
CA CYS A 61 -4.43 18.28 -5.60
C CYS A 61 -4.77 16.79 -5.57
N GLN A 62 -4.58 16.12 -6.70
CA GLN A 62 -4.75 14.69 -6.83
C GLN A 62 -3.58 13.93 -6.22
N SER A 63 -3.89 12.76 -5.69
CA SER A 63 -2.93 11.78 -5.23
C SER A 63 -3.24 10.39 -5.78
N ALA A 64 -2.22 9.61 -6.07
CA ALA A 64 -2.38 8.26 -6.60
C ALA A 64 -1.61 7.25 -5.76
N ILE A 65 -2.24 6.11 -5.42
CA ILE A 65 -1.55 4.96 -4.81
C ILE A 65 -1.61 3.76 -5.73
N MET A 66 -0.45 3.19 -6.02
CA MET A 66 -0.31 2.02 -6.85
C MET A 66 0.02 0.79 -6.02
N ALA A 67 -0.87 -0.21 -6.08
CA ALA A 67 -0.71 -1.50 -5.45
C ALA A 67 -0.19 -2.56 -6.44
N PRO A 68 0.57 -3.57 -5.99
CA PRO A 68 1.13 -4.61 -6.85
C PRO A 68 0.07 -5.56 -7.44
N THR A 69 -1.05 -5.72 -6.75
CA THR A 69 -2.13 -6.61 -7.15
C THR A 69 -3.49 -5.92 -7.09
N GLU A 70 -4.43 -6.43 -7.85
CA GLU A 70 -5.81 -5.92 -7.84
C GLU A 70 -6.49 -6.12 -6.48
N VAL A 71 -6.20 -7.22 -5.79
CA VAL A 71 -6.73 -7.51 -4.45
C VAL A 71 -6.31 -6.41 -3.47
N LEU A 72 -5.02 -6.06 -3.46
CA LEU A 72 -4.52 -4.99 -2.60
C LEU A 72 -5.06 -3.62 -3.01
N ALA A 73 -5.22 -3.35 -4.31
CA ALA A 73 -5.83 -2.11 -4.78
C ALA A 73 -7.27 -1.97 -4.28
N ARG A 74 -8.07 -3.04 -4.35
CA ARG A 74 -9.44 -3.05 -3.81
C ARG A 74 -9.47 -2.88 -2.30
N GLN A 75 -8.58 -3.53 -1.58
CA GLN A 75 -8.46 -3.40 -0.13
C GLN A 75 -8.11 -1.96 0.27
N HIS A 76 -7.19 -1.31 -0.41
CA HIS A 76 -6.90 0.12 -0.19
C HIS A 76 -8.10 1.00 -0.50
N TYR A 77 -8.81 0.73 -1.60
CA TYR A 77 -9.99 1.47 -2.01
C TYR A 77 -11.07 1.43 -0.93
N GLU A 78 -11.47 0.24 -0.47
CA GLU A 78 -12.47 0.05 0.59
C GLU A 78 -12.04 0.70 1.90
N SER A 79 -10.77 0.53 2.28
CA SER A 79 -10.21 1.13 3.48
C SER A 79 -10.23 2.67 3.41
N PHE A 80 -9.87 3.26 2.29
CA PHE A 80 -9.81 4.72 2.15
C PHE A 80 -11.20 5.34 2.05
N GLN A 81 -12.15 4.68 1.40
CA GLN A 81 -13.56 5.09 1.46
C GLN A 81 -14.08 5.11 2.90
N SER A 82 -13.88 4.01 3.64
CA SER A 82 -14.28 3.93 5.04
C SER A 82 -13.61 5.01 5.91
N MET A 83 -12.34 5.30 5.68
CA MET A 83 -11.65 6.38 6.39
C MET A 83 -12.22 7.75 6.03
N CYS A 84 -12.52 8.03 4.76
CA CYS A 84 -13.17 9.28 4.36
C CYS A 84 -14.53 9.45 5.06
N GLU A 85 -15.33 8.40 5.13
CA GLU A 85 -16.61 8.41 5.85
C GLU A 85 -16.44 8.68 7.36
N ILE A 86 -15.52 7.94 8.03
CA ILE A 86 -15.24 8.10 9.47
C ILE A 86 -14.78 9.52 9.80
N PHE A 87 -13.98 10.12 8.94
CA PHE A 87 -13.46 11.47 9.15
C PHE A 87 -14.39 12.57 8.66
N GLY A 88 -15.46 12.25 7.92
CA GLY A 88 -16.35 13.21 7.29
C GLY A 88 -15.63 14.02 6.20
N LEU A 89 -14.79 13.34 5.40
CA LEU A 89 -14.08 13.91 4.26
C LEU A 89 -14.88 13.63 2.98
N ASP A 90 -15.13 14.66 2.19
CA ASP A 90 -15.86 14.57 0.94
C ASP A 90 -14.89 14.54 -0.27
N PHE A 91 -13.86 13.68 -0.18
CA PHE A 91 -12.93 13.46 -1.28
C PHE A 91 -13.34 12.25 -2.11
N PRO A 92 -13.41 12.38 -3.43
CA PRO A 92 -13.66 11.24 -4.31
C PRO A 92 -12.53 10.22 -4.21
N VAL A 93 -12.90 8.96 -3.94
CA VAL A 93 -11.96 7.82 -3.94
C VAL A 93 -12.24 7.02 -5.19
N ILE A 94 -11.28 6.94 -6.10
CA ILE A 94 -11.44 6.36 -7.44
C ILE A 94 -10.56 5.13 -7.59
N LEU A 95 -11.13 4.01 -8.05
CA LEU A 95 -10.41 2.76 -8.30
C LEU A 95 -10.18 2.55 -9.80
N ILE A 96 -8.94 2.18 -10.19
CA ILE A 96 -8.62 1.73 -11.55
C ILE A 96 -7.79 0.45 -11.50
N THR A 97 -8.36 -0.64 -12.07
CA THR A 97 -7.68 -1.94 -12.15
C THR A 97 -7.72 -2.53 -13.56
N GLY A 98 -6.89 -3.54 -13.78
CA GLY A 98 -6.80 -4.23 -15.07
C GLY A 98 -8.09 -4.91 -15.49
N SER A 99 -8.80 -5.54 -14.56
CA SER A 99 -10.02 -6.33 -14.79
C SER A 99 -11.29 -5.51 -15.06
N MET A 100 -11.25 -4.20 -14.81
CA MET A 100 -12.40 -3.33 -15.07
C MET A 100 -12.78 -3.33 -16.54
N THR A 101 -14.10 -3.35 -16.81
CA THR A 101 -14.65 -3.23 -18.18
C THR A 101 -14.28 -1.88 -18.81
N ALA A 102 -14.33 -1.81 -20.15
CA ALA A 102 -14.06 -0.56 -20.87
C ALA A 102 -14.99 0.59 -20.43
N LYS A 103 -16.26 0.27 -20.12
CA LYS A 103 -17.25 1.25 -19.63
C LYS A 103 -16.85 1.79 -18.25
N GLN A 104 -16.47 0.90 -17.31
CA GLN A 104 -16.03 1.30 -15.97
C GLN A 104 -14.77 2.14 -16.02
N LYS A 105 -13.78 1.74 -16.85
CA LYS A 105 -12.54 2.52 -17.02
C LYS A 105 -12.85 3.91 -17.58
N LYS A 106 -13.74 4.02 -18.57
CA LYS A 106 -14.11 5.32 -19.14
C LYS A 106 -14.75 6.24 -18.10
N LEU A 107 -15.62 5.71 -17.24
CA LEU A 107 -16.22 6.48 -16.14
C LEU A 107 -15.13 6.93 -15.13
N ALA A 108 -14.27 6.02 -14.68
CA ALA A 108 -13.20 6.37 -13.76
C ALA A 108 -12.22 7.41 -14.34
N TYR A 109 -11.91 7.35 -15.64
CA TYR A 109 -11.08 8.37 -16.29
C TYR A 109 -11.78 9.74 -16.31
N GLN A 110 -13.09 9.76 -16.51
CA GLN A 110 -13.84 11.01 -16.44
C GLN A 110 -13.88 11.57 -15.02
N GLU A 111 -14.13 10.73 -14.02
CA GLU A 111 -14.11 11.13 -12.61
C GLU A 111 -12.74 11.72 -12.20
N ILE A 112 -11.61 11.16 -12.68
CA ILE A 112 -10.28 11.73 -12.44
C ILE A 112 -10.18 13.15 -13.04
N LEU A 113 -10.75 13.36 -14.21
CA LEU A 113 -10.75 14.69 -14.85
C LEU A 113 -11.66 15.67 -14.14
N ASP A 114 -12.78 15.22 -13.56
CA ASP A 114 -13.77 16.09 -12.95
C ASP A 114 -13.39 16.49 -11.50
N HIS A 115 -12.49 15.72 -10.84
CA HIS A 115 -12.12 15.89 -9.44
C HIS A 115 -10.62 16.16 -9.26
N PRO A 116 -10.21 17.42 -9.15
CA PRO A 116 -8.80 17.80 -8.98
C PRO A 116 -8.20 17.44 -7.61
N ASP A 117 -9.02 16.98 -6.67
CA ASP A 117 -8.70 16.60 -5.30
C ASP A 117 -8.93 15.10 -5.00
N ALA A 118 -9.10 14.28 -6.06
CA ALA A 118 -9.38 12.85 -5.90
C ALA A 118 -8.21 12.05 -5.31
N LEU A 119 -8.57 11.04 -4.50
CA LEU A 119 -7.68 9.97 -4.08
C LEU A 119 -7.82 8.79 -5.07
N ILE A 120 -6.79 8.53 -5.84
CA ILE A 120 -6.84 7.58 -6.95
C ILE A 120 -6.06 6.32 -6.56
N ILE A 121 -6.70 5.16 -6.66
CA ILE A 121 -6.16 3.88 -6.25
C ILE A 121 -6.15 2.92 -7.43
N GLY A 122 -5.08 2.17 -7.61
CA GLY A 122 -5.07 1.19 -8.69
C GLY A 122 -3.82 0.35 -8.75
N THR A 123 -3.71 -0.36 -9.86
CA THR A 123 -2.53 -1.16 -10.22
C THR A 123 -1.72 -0.42 -11.30
N HIS A 124 -0.92 -1.15 -12.07
CA HIS A 124 -0.24 -0.61 -13.27
C HIS A 124 -1.20 0.07 -14.28
N ALA A 125 -2.50 -0.09 -14.11
CA ALA A 125 -3.47 0.62 -14.94
C ALA A 125 -3.38 2.15 -14.80
N LEU A 126 -2.87 2.65 -13.65
CA LEU A 126 -2.68 4.08 -13.38
C LEU A 126 -1.64 4.75 -14.30
N ILE A 127 -0.65 4.01 -14.78
CA ILE A 127 0.41 4.55 -15.65
C ILE A 127 0.09 4.48 -17.14
N GLN A 128 -1.07 3.93 -17.53
CA GLN A 128 -1.47 3.87 -18.93
C GLN A 128 -1.69 5.27 -19.51
N GLU A 129 -1.36 5.48 -20.79
CA GLU A 129 -1.46 6.76 -21.48
C GLU A 129 -2.86 7.40 -21.42
N LYS A 130 -3.89 6.57 -21.37
CA LYS A 130 -5.29 7.00 -21.31
C LYS A 130 -5.70 7.65 -19.99
N VAL A 131 -4.93 7.45 -18.92
CA VAL A 131 -5.17 8.10 -17.64
C VAL A 131 -4.54 9.48 -17.67
N ILE A 132 -5.37 10.50 -17.66
CA ILE A 132 -4.95 11.91 -17.66
C ILE A 132 -5.31 12.49 -16.30
N TYR A 133 -4.31 13.01 -15.61
CA TYR A 133 -4.46 13.68 -14.33
C TYR A 133 -4.54 15.19 -14.54
N GLN A 134 -5.35 15.87 -13.74
CA GLN A 134 -5.43 17.34 -13.79
C GLN A 134 -4.30 17.99 -12.99
N ASN A 135 -4.11 17.54 -11.76
CA ASN A 135 -3.19 18.14 -10.81
C ASN A 135 -2.61 17.08 -9.87
N LEU A 136 -1.91 16.09 -10.44
CA LEU A 136 -1.29 15.01 -9.66
C LEU A 136 -0.07 15.53 -8.90
N ALA A 137 -0.17 15.62 -7.56
CA ALA A 137 0.90 16.14 -6.70
C ALA A 137 1.60 15.06 -5.86
N LEU A 138 0.96 13.91 -5.61
CA LEU A 138 1.55 12.82 -4.82
C LEU A 138 1.31 11.48 -5.50
N VAL A 139 2.36 10.68 -5.61
CA VAL A 139 2.31 9.27 -6.05
C VAL A 139 2.89 8.39 -4.97
N ILE A 140 2.12 7.39 -4.57
CA ILE A 140 2.51 6.38 -3.58
C ILE A 140 2.62 5.03 -4.27
N THR A 141 3.64 4.25 -3.90
CA THR A 141 3.80 2.87 -4.37
C THR A 141 3.89 1.92 -3.20
N ASP A 142 3.03 0.91 -3.19
CA ASP A 142 2.97 -0.06 -2.11
C ASP A 142 3.66 -1.37 -2.53
N GLU A 143 4.55 -1.89 -1.66
CA GLU A 143 5.18 -3.23 -1.75
C GLU A 143 5.90 -3.56 -3.08
N GLN A 144 6.27 -2.59 -3.92
CA GLN A 144 6.90 -2.91 -5.21
C GLN A 144 8.42 -2.84 -5.19
N HIS A 145 9.05 -4.00 -4.99
CA HIS A 145 10.50 -4.22 -5.26
C HIS A 145 10.91 -4.01 -6.74
N ARG A 146 9.95 -3.81 -7.63
CA ARG A 146 10.15 -3.64 -9.08
C ARG A 146 9.71 -2.28 -9.62
N PHE A 147 9.43 -1.33 -8.75
CA PHE A 147 9.11 0.03 -9.18
C PHE A 147 10.40 0.73 -9.61
N GLY A 148 10.81 0.40 -10.82
CA GLY A 148 12.04 0.93 -11.41
C GLY A 148 11.91 2.41 -11.77
N VAL A 149 13.06 3.02 -12.08
CA VAL A 149 13.22 4.38 -12.57
C VAL A 149 12.21 4.72 -13.68
N LYS A 150 11.92 3.77 -14.59
CA LYS A 150 10.96 3.95 -15.70
C LYS A 150 9.54 4.33 -15.28
N GLN A 151 9.01 3.77 -14.21
CA GLN A 151 7.63 4.08 -13.80
C GLN A 151 7.54 5.44 -13.11
N ARG A 152 8.60 5.86 -12.41
CA ARG A 152 8.74 7.22 -11.88
C ARG A 152 8.83 8.24 -13.02
N GLU A 153 9.59 7.93 -14.07
CA GLU A 153 9.67 8.75 -15.28
C GLU A 153 8.31 8.92 -15.93
N ILE A 154 7.52 7.83 -16.09
CA ILE A 154 6.18 7.89 -16.68
C ILE A 154 5.24 8.80 -15.87
N PHE A 155 5.26 8.73 -14.54
CA PHE A 155 4.48 9.66 -13.72
C PHE A 155 4.98 11.10 -13.80
N SER A 156 6.30 11.30 -13.91
CA SER A 156 6.89 12.62 -14.10
C SER A 156 6.54 13.24 -15.46
N GLU A 157 6.30 12.42 -16.48
CA GLU A 157 5.85 12.87 -17.80
C GLU A 157 4.35 13.19 -17.85
N LYS A 158 3.54 12.63 -16.92
CA LYS A 158 2.08 12.82 -16.88
C LYS A 158 1.62 14.10 -16.18
N GLY A 159 2.52 14.93 -15.70
CA GLY A 159 2.16 16.17 -15.01
C GLY A 159 3.35 16.97 -14.49
N THR A 160 3.09 17.93 -13.63
CA THR A 160 4.11 18.63 -12.85
C THR A 160 4.69 17.65 -11.83
N LYS A 161 5.95 17.30 -11.98
CA LYS A 161 6.76 16.39 -11.12
C LYS A 161 6.14 16.09 -9.73
N PRO A 162 5.34 15.05 -9.59
CA PRO A 162 4.68 14.74 -8.32
C PRO A 162 5.70 14.29 -7.25
N HIS A 163 5.39 14.51 -5.99
CA HIS A 163 6.09 13.87 -4.87
C HIS A 163 5.96 12.35 -4.95
N ILE A 164 7.03 11.63 -4.65
CA ILE A 164 7.09 10.17 -4.72
C ILE A 164 7.28 9.60 -3.31
N LEU A 165 6.36 8.76 -2.88
CA LEU A 165 6.42 8.02 -1.64
C LEU A 165 6.42 6.52 -1.94
N VAL A 166 7.45 5.82 -1.50
CA VAL A 166 7.56 4.35 -1.64
C VAL A 166 7.29 3.72 -0.28
N MET A 167 6.50 2.67 -0.23
CA MET A 167 6.29 1.89 0.99
C MET A 167 6.85 0.47 0.82
N SER A 168 7.55 -0.04 1.83
CA SER A 168 8.07 -1.41 1.84
C SER A 168 7.91 -2.07 3.21
N ALA A 169 7.47 -3.33 3.20
CA ALA A 169 7.42 -4.16 4.40
C ALA A 169 8.77 -4.85 4.69
N THR A 170 9.63 -4.97 3.67
CA THR A 170 10.93 -5.60 3.88
C THR A 170 11.95 -4.60 4.42
N PRO A 171 12.70 -4.97 5.47
CA PRO A 171 13.82 -4.17 5.93
C PRO A 171 14.93 -4.19 4.87
N ILE A 172 15.05 -3.09 4.11
CA ILE A 172 16.11 -2.93 3.11
C ILE A 172 17.24 -2.15 3.78
N PRO A 173 18.46 -2.69 3.86
CA PRO A 173 19.60 -1.92 4.35
C PRO A 173 19.75 -0.60 3.59
N ARG A 174 20.04 0.48 4.29
CA ARG A 174 20.10 1.84 3.69
C ARG A 174 21.00 1.89 2.45
N THR A 175 22.13 1.21 2.47
CA THR A 175 23.04 1.11 1.33
C THR A 175 22.41 0.41 0.13
N LEU A 176 21.62 -0.64 0.35
CA LEU A 176 20.90 -1.34 -0.70
C LEU A 176 19.72 -0.52 -1.21
N ALA A 177 19.03 0.22 -0.33
CA ALA A 177 17.96 1.12 -0.72
C ALA A 177 18.48 2.23 -1.67
N ILE A 178 19.62 2.83 -1.38
CA ILE A 178 20.27 3.81 -2.26
C ILE A 178 20.62 3.20 -3.62
N ILE A 179 21.13 1.96 -3.65
CA ILE A 179 21.49 1.27 -4.91
C ILE A 179 20.23 0.95 -5.74
N LEU A 180 19.15 0.50 -5.10
CA LEU A 180 17.93 0.05 -5.78
C LEU A 180 17.01 1.20 -6.19
N TYR A 181 16.95 2.25 -5.39
CA TYR A 181 15.98 3.33 -5.54
C TYR A 181 16.60 4.72 -5.80
N GLY A 182 17.94 4.83 -5.75
CA GLY A 182 18.65 6.08 -5.87
C GLY A 182 18.60 6.93 -4.59
N ASP A 183 18.64 8.23 -4.73
CA ASP A 183 18.65 9.18 -3.61
C ASP A 183 17.27 9.32 -2.96
N LEU A 184 16.80 8.26 -2.27
CA LEU A 184 15.59 8.31 -1.46
C LEU A 184 15.93 8.63 0.00
N ASP A 185 15.21 9.56 0.59
CA ASP A 185 15.14 9.73 2.04
C ASP A 185 14.38 8.55 2.66
N ILE A 186 14.80 8.11 3.85
CA ILE A 186 14.24 6.91 4.48
C ILE A 186 13.62 7.28 5.82
N SER A 187 12.33 6.94 5.97
CA SER A 187 11.60 6.94 7.24
C SER A 187 11.37 5.51 7.70
N VAL A 188 11.77 5.19 8.92
CA VAL A 188 11.58 3.84 9.49
C VAL A 188 10.44 3.86 10.50
N VAL A 189 9.46 2.98 10.31
CA VAL A 189 8.37 2.72 11.25
C VAL A 189 8.69 1.43 12.00
N ASP A 190 9.44 1.57 13.07
CA ASP A 190 10.03 0.50 13.89
C ASP A 190 9.21 0.15 15.14
N GLU A 191 8.08 0.82 15.34
CA GLU A 191 7.15 0.53 16.43
C GLU A 191 5.97 -0.32 15.94
N VAL A 192 5.59 -1.29 16.76
CA VAL A 192 4.42 -2.15 16.51
C VAL A 192 3.23 -1.57 17.29
N PRO A 193 2.04 -1.43 16.66
CA PRO A 193 0.85 -1.00 17.38
C PRO A 193 0.57 -1.85 18.63
N ALA A 194 0.22 -1.20 19.74
CA ALA A 194 0.13 -1.81 21.07
C ALA A 194 -0.82 -3.02 21.20
N LYS A 195 -1.73 -3.21 20.26
CA LYS A 195 -2.70 -4.32 20.26
C LYS A 195 -2.25 -5.54 19.43
N ARG A 196 -1.07 -5.51 18.81
CA ARG A 196 -0.59 -6.63 18.01
C ARG A 196 -0.10 -7.76 18.93
N LEU A 197 -0.73 -8.92 18.78
CA LEU A 197 -0.31 -10.14 19.48
C LEU A 197 0.99 -10.66 18.88
N PRO A 198 1.88 -11.24 19.71
CA PRO A 198 3.12 -11.85 19.21
C PRO A 198 2.80 -13.06 18.32
N ILE A 199 3.45 -13.12 17.17
CA ILE A 199 3.31 -14.25 16.25
C ILE A 199 4.12 -15.43 16.79
N LYS A 200 3.50 -16.60 16.88
CA LYS A 200 4.17 -17.86 17.24
C LYS A 200 4.60 -18.56 15.95
N ASN A 201 5.89 -18.72 15.77
CA ASN A 201 6.46 -19.42 14.62
C ASN A 201 6.99 -20.78 15.07
N CYS A 202 6.78 -21.83 14.28
CA CYS A 202 7.49 -23.10 14.46
C CYS A 202 7.80 -23.72 13.09
N VAL A 203 8.95 -24.36 12.98
CA VAL A 203 9.35 -25.14 11.82
C VAL A 203 9.26 -26.60 12.23
N VAL A 204 8.51 -27.39 11.46
CA VAL A 204 8.25 -28.79 11.78
C VAL A 204 8.46 -29.65 10.54
N ASP A 205 8.70 -30.93 10.74
CA ASP A 205 8.77 -31.93 9.67
C ASP A 205 7.38 -32.50 9.33
N THR A 206 7.31 -33.33 8.28
CA THR A 206 6.07 -33.98 7.81
C THR A 206 5.40 -34.85 8.86
N ARG A 207 6.12 -35.38 9.84
CA ARG A 207 5.57 -36.20 10.94
C ARG A 207 4.68 -35.38 11.86
N TYR A 208 4.86 -34.07 11.90
CA TYR A 208 4.04 -33.19 12.70
C TYR A 208 2.73 -32.79 12.00
N ARG A 209 2.57 -33.09 10.72
CA ARG A 209 1.40 -32.71 9.90
C ARG A 209 0.04 -33.03 10.57
N PRO A 210 -0.21 -34.24 11.14
CA PRO A 210 -1.48 -34.51 11.81
C PRO A 210 -1.78 -33.53 12.96
N LYS A 211 -0.75 -33.17 13.74
CA LYS A 211 -0.92 -32.20 14.85
C LYS A 211 -1.16 -30.79 14.33
N ALA A 212 -0.52 -30.42 13.22
CA ALA A 212 -0.74 -29.13 12.59
C ALA A 212 -2.17 -28.98 12.08
N TYR A 213 -2.73 -30.03 11.44
CA TYR A 213 -4.12 -30.02 10.99
C TYR A 213 -5.10 -29.97 12.16
N GLN A 214 -4.89 -30.73 13.22
CA GLN A 214 -5.71 -30.62 14.44
C GLN A 214 -5.68 -29.23 15.06
N PHE A 215 -4.53 -28.56 15.03
CA PHE A 215 -4.42 -27.17 15.46
C PHE A 215 -5.23 -26.23 14.55
N ILE A 216 -5.11 -26.38 13.22
CA ILE A 216 -5.88 -25.60 12.24
C ILE A 216 -7.39 -25.81 12.44
N GLU A 217 -7.84 -27.06 12.57
CA GLU A 217 -9.25 -27.39 12.83
C GLU A 217 -9.78 -26.69 14.09
N LYS A 218 -8.98 -26.70 15.15
CA LYS A 218 -9.33 -26.04 16.41
C LYS A 218 -9.44 -24.51 16.25
N GLU A 219 -8.52 -23.88 15.53
CA GLU A 219 -8.54 -22.45 15.26
C GLU A 219 -9.75 -22.07 14.37
N VAL A 220 -10.03 -22.86 13.34
CA VAL A 220 -11.20 -22.65 12.46
C VAL A 220 -12.51 -22.83 13.25
N ALA A 221 -12.59 -23.84 14.11
CA ALA A 221 -13.75 -24.01 14.99
C ALA A 221 -13.95 -22.86 16.00
N ALA A 222 -12.86 -22.16 16.35
CA ALA A 222 -12.89 -20.94 17.17
C ALA A 222 -13.26 -19.68 16.38
N GLY A 223 -13.50 -19.79 15.06
CA GLY A 223 -13.86 -18.67 14.17
C GLY A 223 -12.66 -17.94 13.56
N HIS A 224 -11.45 -18.49 13.68
CA HIS A 224 -10.26 -17.94 13.05
C HIS A 224 -10.10 -18.45 11.61
N GLN A 225 -9.40 -17.71 10.78
CA GLN A 225 -9.06 -18.12 9.42
C GLN A 225 -7.69 -18.80 9.38
N ALA A 226 -7.54 -19.78 8.50
CA ALA A 226 -6.28 -20.46 8.27
C ALA A 226 -5.96 -20.48 6.76
N TYR A 227 -4.69 -20.29 6.42
CA TYR A 227 -4.19 -20.38 5.05
C TYR A 227 -3.12 -21.47 4.99
N VAL A 228 -3.31 -22.44 4.09
CA VAL A 228 -2.31 -23.46 3.76
C VAL A 228 -1.72 -23.10 2.39
N ILE A 229 -0.43 -22.84 2.35
CA ILE A 229 0.27 -22.43 1.12
C ILE A 229 1.16 -23.59 0.68
N CYS A 230 0.88 -24.13 -0.49
CA CYS A 230 1.67 -25.17 -1.12
C CYS A 230 2.41 -24.61 -2.33
N PRO A 231 3.66 -25.02 -2.60
CA PRO A 231 4.45 -24.51 -3.73
C PRO A 231 3.94 -24.99 -5.08
N LEU A 232 3.19 -26.10 -5.13
CA LEU A 232 2.64 -26.70 -6.34
C LEU A 232 1.13 -26.89 -6.22
N VAL A 233 0.42 -26.82 -7.35
CA VAL A 233 -1.01 -27.14 -7.44
C VAL A 233 -1.20 -28.64 -7.66
N GLU A 234 -0.35 -29.23 -8.51
CA GLU A 234 -0.32 -30.67 -8.85
C GLU A 234 1.11 -31.20 -8.72
N GLU A 235 1.25 -32.51 -8.60
CA GLU A 235 2.54 -33.20 -8.55
C GLU A 235 3.38 -32.87 -9.79
N SER A 236 4.66 -32.56 -9.60
CA SER A 236 5.60 -32.27 -10.70
C SER A 236 6.78 -33.22 -10.65
N GLU A 237 7.06 -33.91 -11.75
CA GLU A 237 8.19 -34.83 -11.87
C GLU A 237 9.57 -34.18 -11.64
N ASN A 238 9.64 -32.84 -11.69
CA ASN A 238 10.89 -32.08 -11.60
C ASN A 238 11.13 -31.41 -10.23
N MET A 239 10.18 -31.52 -9.28
CA MET A 239 10.31 -30.92 -7.94
C MET A 239 9.69 -31.85 -6.88
N GLU A 240 10.52 -32.29 -5.93
CA GLU A 240 10.04 -32.92 -4.69
C GLU A 240 9.47 -31.86 -3.76
N ALA A 241 8.24 -31.41 -4.03
CA ALA A 241 7.55 -30.44 -3.20
C ALA A 241 6.07 -30.84 -3.02
N GLU A 242 5.52 -30.48 -1.86
CA GLU A 242 4.12 -30.72 -1.51
C GLU A 242 3.18 -29.98 -2.46
N ASN A 243 2.10 -30.62 -2.88
CA ASN A 243 1.05 -30.03 -3.70
C ASN A 243 -0.26 -29.86 -2.94
N VAL A 244 -1.27 -29.24 -3.56
CA VAL A 244 -2.56 -28.94 -2.91
C VAL A 244 -3.44 -30.20 -2.83
N THR A 245 -3.18 -31.21 -3.66
CA THR A 245 -4.00 -32.43 -3.78
C THR A 245 -3.59 -33.55 -2.85
N ASP A 246 -2.43 -33.49 -2.21
CA ASP A 246 -1.97 -34.39 -1.15
C ASP A 246 -2.46 -33.94 0.23
#